data_9c8634bc22b3166e2a51574c835983f8
#
_entry.id   9c8634bc22b3166e2a51574c835983f8
#
_cell.length_a   1.000
_cell.length_b   1.000
_cell.length_c   1.000
_cell.angle_alpha   90.00
_cell.angle_beta   90.00
_cell.angle_gamma   90.00
#
_symmetry.space_group_name_H-M   'P 1'
#
loop_
_entity.id
_entity.type
_entity.pdbx_description
1 polymer ?
#
loop_
_entity_poly.entity_id
_entity_poly.type
_entity_poly.pdbx_seq_one_letter_code
_entity_poly.pdbx_strand_id
1 'polypeptide(L)'
;SHLLNLLNKRGTRHYKLPIAKKNIRAVAQISNLKKIYSEFQPDIVHVRSRFPAWINYFALKNFQGKKPIVISTFHGLYSKPFYSKSMSYADEIIAISKTVQDYVQENYLVNKSNLHLIYRGCDLQEFNTTAPSQEWQEAWFKEFPQTKNKTILNLPGRITSWKGIESFIDLFSYLDTSRFHGIIPGPVADNKRNYFNSLNKLIRQKHLSEHITFCGARSDIANVYKISDVVMNLSSKPEPFGRTIIEAAACGSHVMGWDRGGVKESINAINPVGLVKYGKVDRLAKKIDQVLATSPPESIPDQFTKECLVNATINVYQLAISKAS
;
A
#
# COMPACT_ATOMS: atom_id res chain seq x y z
N SER A 1 -2.25 -18.39 11.33
CA SER A 1 -1.43 -17.33 10.71
C SER A 1 -0.78 -16.50 11.80
N HIS A 2 0.32 -15.84 11.50
CA HIS A 2 1.05 -14.97 12.44
C HIS A 2 0.14 -13.94 13.13
N LEU A 3 -0.76 -13.32 12.38
CA LEU A 3 -1.73 -12.36 12.91
C LEU A 3 -2.68 -12.98 13.97
N LEU A 4 -3.15 -14.21 13.77
CA LEU A 4 -4.01 -14.89 14.76
C LEU A 4 -3.27 -15.14 16.07
N ASN A 5 -1.99 -15.53 15.99
CA ASN A 5 -1.17 -15.73 17.18
C ASN A 5 -0.97 -14.41 17.95
N LEU A 6 -0.77 -13.29 17.25
CA LEU A 6 -0.68 -11.96 17.87
C LEU A 6 -2.00 -11.53 18.55
N LEU A 7 -3.14 -11.75 17.90
CA LEU A 7 -4.46 -11.44 18.46
C LEU A 7 -4.72 -12.25 19.74
N ASN A 8 -4.43 -13.55 19.70
CA ASN A 8 -4.59 -14.43 20.87
C ASN A 8 -3.68 -14.03 22.04
N LYS A 9 -2.41 -13.67 21.77
CA LYS A 9 -1.46 -13.17 22.79
C LYS A 9 -1.95 -11.87 23.47
N ARG A 10 -2.75 -11.06 22.78
CA ARG A 10 -3.31 -9.80 23.30
C ARG A 10 -4.71 -9.96 23.91
N GLY A 11 -5.21 -11.19 24.10
CA GLY A 11 -6.55 -11.46 24.64
C GLY A 11 -7.70 -11.01 23.73
N THR A 12 -7.42 -10.74 22.43
CA THR A 12 -8.43 -10.28 21.48
C THR A 12 -9.28 -11.46 21.03
N ARG A 13 -10.61 -11.39 21.21
CA ARG A 13 -11.54 -12.41 20.70
C ARG A 13 -11.51 -12.41 19.16
N HIS A 14 -11.41 -13.60 18.58
CA HIS A 14 -11.41 -13.80 17.14
C HIS A 14 -12.53 -14.73 16.71
N TYR A 15 -13.42 -14.25 15.83
CA TYR A 15 -14.49 -15.02 15.22
C TYR A 15 -14.15 -15.33 13.76
N LYS A 16 -13.95 -16.60 13.44
CA LYS A 16 -13.63 -17.03 12.07
C LYS A 16 -14.92 -17.15 11.26
N LEU A 17 -15.28 -16.10 10.52
CA LEU A 17 -16.42 -16.10 9.61
C LEU A 17 -15.93 -16.12 8.14
N PRO A 18 -16.47 -17.00 7.26
CA PRO A 18 -16.07 -17.08 5.84
C PRO A 18 -16.74 -15.98 4.99
N ILE A 19 -16.58 -14.70 5.38
CA ILE A 19 -17.19 -13.53 4.74
C ILE A 19 -16.28 -12.82 3.72
N ALA A 20 -15.09 -13.34 3.47
CA ALA A 20 -14.13 -12.71 2.55
C ALA A 20 -14.46 -12.98 1.07
N LYS A 21 -15.09 -14.12 0.76
CA LYS A 21 -15.46 -14.52 -0.61
C LYS A 21 -16.95 -14.29 -0.85
N LYS A 22 -17.29 -13.83 -2.08
CA LYS A 22 -18.67 -13.61 -2.54
C LYS A 22 -19.33 -14.96 -2.87
N ASN A 23 -19.96 -15.58 -1.89
CA ASN A 23 -20.69 -16.83 -2.08
C ASN A 23 -21.86 -16.92 -1.08
N ILE A 24 -22.73 -17.89 -1.28
CA ILE A 24 -23.93 -18.12 -0.47
C ILE A 24 -23.57 -18.43 0.99
N ARG A 25 -22.42 -19.09 1.25
CA ARG A 25 -21.94 -19.41 2.60
C ARG A 25 -21.62 -18.14 3.38
N ALA A 26 -21.15 -17.09 2.71
CA ALA A 26 -20.90 -15.81 3.34
C ALA A 26 -22.20 -15.06 3.69
N VAL A 27 -23.22 -15.15 2.83
CA VAL A 27 -24.55 -14.58 3.11
C VAL A 27 -25.20 -15.29 4.31
N ALA A 28 -25.04 -16.59 4.44
CA ALA A 28 -25.51 -17.36 5.59
C ALA A 28 -24.86 -16.91 6.94
N GLN A 29 -23.73 -16.19 6.88
CA GLN A 29 -23.09 -15.63 8.10
C GLN A 29 -23.79 -14.41 8.67
N ILE A 30 -24.79 -13.83 8.00
CA ILE A 30 -25.57 -12.69 8.51
C ILE A 30 -26.18 -13.03 9.88
N SER A 31 -26.76 -14.22 10.02
CA SER A 31 -27.34 -14.73 11.27
C SER A 31 -26.28 -14.88 12.39
N ASN A 32 -25.12 -15.46 12.04
CA ASN A 32 -24.01 -15.61 12.98
C ASN A 32 -23.47 -14.24 13.43
N LEU A 33 -23.39 -13.27 12.51
CA LEU A 33 -22.93 -11.92 12.83
C LEU A 33 -23.93 -11.21 13.78
N LYS A 34 -25.24 -11.38 13.56
CA LYS A 34 -26.28 -10.87 14.48
C LYS A 34 -26.12 -11.48 15.89
N LYS A 35 -25.88 -12.79 15.98
CA LYS A 35 -25.64 -13.46 17.26
C LYS A 35 -24.42 -12.88 17.97
N ILE A 36 -23.29 -12.69 17.25
CA ILE A 36 -22.09 -12.06 17.79
C ILE A 36 -22.41 -10.65 18.30
N TYR A 37 -23.19 -9.84 17.57
CA TYR A 37 -23.56 -8.50 18.01
C TYR A 37 -24.45 -8.51 19.26
N SER A 38 -25.37 -9.47 19.38
CA SER A 38 -26.19 -9.62 20.57
C SER A 38 -25.38 -10.04 21.80
N GLU A 39 -24.40 -10.91 21.62
CA GLU A 39 -23.56 -11.44 22.71
C GLU A 39 -22.45 -10.46 23.11
N PHE A 40 -21.80 -9.83 22.15
CA PHE A 40 -20.63 -8.96 22.40
C PHE A 40 -21.02 -7.51 22.63
N GLN A 41 -22.16 -7.06 22.10
CA GLN A 41 -22.68 -5.69 22.18
C GLN A 41 -21.62 -4.61 21.86
N PRO A 42 -20.96 -4.67 20.68
CA PRO A 42 -19.92 -3.71 20.34
C PRO A 42 -20.50 -2.29 20.23
N ASP A 43 -19.79 -1.29 20.73
CA ASP A 43 -20.13 0.12 20.50
C ASP A 43 -19.80 0.55 19.07
N ILE A 44 -18.72 -0.01 18.49
CA ILE A 44 -18.25 0.30 17.15
C ILE A 44 -18.01 -0.98 16.33
N VAL A 45 -18.40 -0.94 15.06
CA VAL A 45 -18.03 -1.93 14.06
C VAL A 45 -17.26 -1.23 12.93
N HIS A 46 -15.99 -1.60 12.76
CA HIS A 46 -15.15 -1.03 11.70
C HIS A 46 -15.04 -1.97 10.49
N VAL A 47 -15.69 -1.63 9.38
CA VAL A 47 -15.65 -2.39 8.13
C VAL A 47 -14.52 -1.90 7.23
N ARG A 48 -13.71 -2.83 6.71
CA ARG A 48 -12.51 -2.51 5.94
C ARG A 48 -12.51 -3.09 4.52
N SER A 49 -13.62 -3.70 4.09
CA SER A 49 -13.77 -4.18 2.72
C SER A 49 -15.24 -4.29 2.32
N ARG A 50 -15.48 -4.18 1.02
CA ARG A 50 -16.82 -4.01 0.42
C ARG A 50 -17.81 -5.13 0.74
N PHE A 51 -17.39 -6.39 0.62
CA PHE A 51 -18.32 -7.50 0.81
C PHE A 51 -18.65 -7.72 2.30
N PRO A 52 -17.70 -7.74 3.23
CA PRO A 52 -18.00 -7.68 4.65
C PRO A 52 -18.88 -6.49 5.05
N ALA A 53 -18.72 -5.32 4.42
CA ALA A 53 -19.60 -4.18 4.66
C ALA A 53 -21.06 -4.46 4.25
N TRP A 54 -21.31 -5.18 3.14
CA TRP A 54 -22.65 -5.63 2.78
C TRP A 54 -23.22 -6.62 3.81
N ILE A 55 -22.41 -7.60 4.26
CA ILE A 55 -22.85 -8.56 5.31
C ILE A 55 -23.21 -7.82 6.59
N ASN A 56 -22.37 -6.85 7.00
CA ASN A 56 -22.65 -5.99 8.15
C ASN A 56 -23.95 -5.20 7.98
N TYR A 57 -24.12 -4.53 6.84
CA TYR A 57 -25.33 -3.77 6.52
C TYR A 57 -26.61 -4.62 6.66
N PHE A 58 -26.63 -5.82 6.07
CA PHE A 58 -27.78 -6.72 6.17
C PHE A 58 -27.96 -7.30 7.58
N ALA A 59 -26.87 -7.49 8.33
CA ALA A 59 -26.98 -7.90 9.74
C ALA A 59 -27.64 -6.81 10.60
N LEU A 60 -27.34 -5.53 10.36
CA LEU A 60 -27.86 -4.41 11.13
C LEU A 60 -29.23 -3.90 10.67
N LYS A 61 -29.62 -4.17 9.41
CA LYS A 61 -30.88 -3.67 8.83
C LYS A 61 -32.11 -4.00 9.67
N ASN A 62 -32.19 -5.22 10.22
CA ASN A 62 -33.30 -5.68 11.05
C ASN A 62 -32.79 -6.21 12.40
N PHE A 63 -31.76 -5.57 12.97
CA PHE A 63 -31.21 -5.94 14.27
C PHE A 63 -32.04 -5.31 15.40
N GLN A 64 -32.47 -6.11 16.36
CA GLN A 64 -33.38 -5.68 17.44
C GLN A 64 -32.63 -5.20 18.70
N GLY A 65 -31.30 -5.40 18.77
CA GLY A 65 -30.46 -4.93 19.89
C GLY A 65 -29.93 -3.52 19.68
N LYS A 66 -29.10 -3.03 20.62
CA LYS A 66 -28.32 -1.81 20.50
C LYS A 66 -27.45 -1.90 19.23
N LYS A 67 -27.71 -1.04 18.25
CA LYS A 67 -26.92 -1.02 17.01
C LYS A 67 -25.56 -0.36 17.26
N PRO A 68 -24.46 -0.99 16.84
CA PRO A 68 -23.15 -0.35 16.90
C PRO A 68 -23.05 0.79 15.89
N ILE A 69 -22.21 1.76 16.17
CA ILE A 69 -21.77 2.77 15.23
C ILE A 69 -20.91 2.07 14.15
N VAL A 70 -21.18 2.34 12.89
CA VAL A 70 -20.44 1.73 11.78
C VAL A 70 -19.40 2.70 11.26
N ILE A 71 -18.15 2.29 11.25
CA ILE A 71 -17.05 3.04 10.64
C ILE A 71 -16.53 2.25 9.42
N SER A 72 -16.21 2.92 8.34
CA SER A 72 -15.62 2.28 7.17
C SER A 72 -14.28 2.90 6.78
N THR A 73 -13.37 2.09 6.23
CA THR A 73 -12.15 2.61 5.60
C THR A 73 -12.11 2.27 4.12
N PHE A 74 -12.05 3.30 3.28
CA PHE A 74 -11.81 3.16 1.86
C PHE A 74 -10.30 2.99 1.59
N HIS A 75 -9.92 1.77 1.16
CA HIS A 75 -8.53 1.40 0.86
C HIS A 75 -8.15 1.54 -0.61
N GLY A 76 -9.05 2.06 -1.45
CA GLY A 76 -8.78 2.11 -2.87
C GLY A 76 -9.82 2.88 -3.68
N LEU A 77 -9.45 3.15 -4.92
CA LEU A 77 -10.30 3.69 -5.97
C LEU A 77 -11.12 2.53 -6.57
N TYR A 78 -12.29 2.28 -6.02
CA TYR A 78 -13.07 1.09 -6.35
C TYR A 78 -13.77 1.22 -7.71
N SER A 79 -13.49 0.31 -8.63
CA SER A 79 -13.98 0.35 -10.03
C SER A 79 -15.48 0.12 -10.23
N LYS A 80 -16.23 -0.23 -9.19
CA LYS A 80 -17.68 -0.50 -9.24
C LYS A 80 -18.40 0.27 -8.12
N PRO A 81 -18.77 1.54 -8.34
CA PRO A 81 -19.39 2.38 -7.31
C PRO A 81 -20.61 1.72 -6.64
N PHE A 82 -21.53 1.15 -7.42
CA PHE A 82 -22.73 0.50 -6.89
C PHE A 82 -22.39 -0.62 -5.89
N TYR A 83 -21.49 -1.54 -6.26
CA TYR A 83 -21.06 -2.60 -5.35
C TYR A 83 -20.33 -2.07 -4.12
N SER A 84 -19.59 -1.00 -4.28
CA SER A 84 -18.82 -0.38 -3.21
C SER A 84 -19.64 0.55 -2.32
N LYS A 85 -20.90 0.81 -2.68
CA LYS A 85 -21.83 1.67 -1.94
C LYS A 85 -22.03 1.23 -0.48
N SER A 86 -21.85 -0.08 -0.18
CA SER A 86 -21.89 -0.57 1.20
C SER A 86 -20.89 0.13 2.14
N MET A 87 -19.78 0.61 1.61
CA MET A 87 -18.76 1.33 2.39
C MET A 87 -19.21 2.75 2.73
N SER A 88 -20.11 3.36 1.94
CA SER A 88 -20.66 4.71 2.20
C SER A 88 -21.88 4.71 3.11
N TYR A 89 -22.35 3.55 3.58
CA TYR A 89 -23.45 3.44 4.55
C TYR A 89 -22.96 3.49 6.00
N ALA A 90 -21.68 3.74 6.21
CA ALA A 90 -21.09 3.93 7.54
C ALA A 90 -21.44 5.32 8.11
N ASP A 91 -21.51 5.42 9.43
CA ASP A 91 -21.73 6.67 10.15
C ASP A 91 -20.53 7.59 10.03
N GLU A 92 -19.30 7.02 10.08
CA GLU A 92 -18.06 7.74 9.84
C GLU A 92 -17.21 6.97 8.78
N ILE A 93 -16.51 7.71 7.93
CA ILE A 93 -15.77 7.16 6.80
C ILE A 93 -14.33 7.65 6.85
N ILE A 94 -13.37 6.74 6.73
CA ILE A 94 -11.94 7.04 6.66
C ILE A 94 -11.47 6.84 5.22
N ALA A 95 -10.86 7.86 4.64
CA ALA A 95 -10.14 7.82 3.38
C ALA A 95 -8.63 7.78 3.63
N ILE A 96 -7.90 6.88 2.97
CA ILE A 96 -6.48 6.63 3.25
C ILE A 96 -5.51 7.61 2.55
N SER A 97 -6.04 8.52 1.77
CA SER A 97 -5.30 9.58 1.05
C SER A 97 -6.28 10.66 0.58
N LYS A 98 -5.76 11.83 0.22
CA LYS A 98 -6.55 12.88 -0.41
C LYS A 98 -7.17 12.39 -1.73
N THR A 99 -6.42 11.66 -2.52
CA THR A 99 -6.90 11.00 -3.76
C THR A 99 -8.11 10.10 -3.50
N VAL A 100 -8.10 9.32 -2.42
CA VAL A 100 -9.24 8.47 -2.06
C VAL A 100 -10.39 9.30 -1.49
N GLN A 101 -10.09 10.35 -0.72
CA GLN A 101 -11.09 11.26 -0.16
C GLN A 101 -11.87 11.96 -1.28
N ASP A 102 -11.17 12.53 -2.26
CA ASP A 102 -11.80 13.18 -3.42
C ASP A 102 -12.62 12.19 -4.24
N TYR A 103 -12.07 10.99 -4.49
CA TYR A 103 -12.80 9.92 -5.16
C TYR A 103 -14.11 9.54 -4.44
N VAL A 104 -14.09 9.45 -3.12
CA VAL A 104 -15.29 9.14 -2.33
C VAL A 104 -16.32 10.27 -2.44
N GLN A 105 -15.91 11.52 -2.36
CA GLN A 105 -16.79 12.68 -2.50
C GLN A 105 -17.44 12.77 -3.88
N GLU A 106 -16.70 12.42 -4.93
CA GLU A 106 -17.17 12.46 -6.31
C GLU A 106 -18.12 11.32 -6.67
N ASN A 107 -17.95 10.14 -6.06
CA ASN A 107 -18.62 8.92 -6.51
C ASN A 107 -19.70 8.39 -5.55
N TYR A 108 -19.78 8.93 -4.32
CA TYR A 108 -20.73 8.50 -3.30
C TYR A 108 -21.40 9.68 -2.62
N LEU A 109 -22.67 9.50 -2.28
CA LEU A 109 -23.39 10.47 -1.43
C LEU A 109 -22.92 10.29 0.02
N VAL A 110 -21.97 11.11 0.43
CA VAL A 110 -21.42 11.12 1.78
C VAL A 110 -21.42 12.54 2.34
N ASN A 111 -21.69 12.67 3.64
CA ASN A 111 -21.52 13.94 4.32
C ASN A 111 -20.03 14.22 4.50
N LYS A 112 -19.57 15.40 4.09
CA LYS A 112 -18.16 15.79 4.21
C LYS A 112 -17.70 15.84 5.67
N SER A 113 -18.57 16.17 6.61
CA SER A 113 -18.26 16.19 8.05
C SER A 113 -17.97 14.81 8.63
N ASN A 114 -18.40 13.74 7.95
CA ASN A 114 -18.21 12.35 8.38
C ASN A 114 -17.12 11.63 7.55
N LEU A 115 -16.39 12.36 6.70
CA LEU A 115 -15.34 11.83 5.86
C LEU A 115 -13.96 12.34 6.31
N HIS A 116 -13.21 11.47 6.96
CA HIS A 116 -11.91 11.76 7.59
C HIS A 116 -10.76 11.31 6.70
N LEU A 117 -9.78 12.20 6.52
CA LEU A 117 -8.51 11.85 5.88
C LEU A 117 -7.55 11.32 6.93
N ILE A 118 -7.20 10.04 6.83
CA ILE A 118 -6.19 9.40 7.67
C ILE A 118 -5.25 8.60 6.77
N TYR A 119 -4.03 9.08 6.60
CA TYR A 119 -3.03 8.42 5.77
C TYR A 119 -2.65 7.04 6.30
N ARG A 120 -2.12 6.19 5.42
CA ARG A 120 -1.54 4.90 5.82
C ARG A 120 -0.24 5.14 6.59
N GLY A 121 -0.05 4.37 7.65
CA GLY A 121 1.14 4.47 8.48
C GLY A 121 2.21 3.46 8.12
N CYS A 122 3.48 3.90 8.25
CA CYS A 122 4.68 3.09 8.22
C CYS A 122 5.10 2.75 9.65
N ASP A 123 5.54 1.51 9.88
CA ASP A 123 6.09 1.08 11.17
C ASP A 123 7.58 1.41 11.22
N LEU A 124 7.95 2.47 11.95
CA LEU A 124 9.33 2.93 12.05
C LEU A 124 10.25 1.98 12.86
N GLN A 125 9.70 0.98 13.56
CA GLN A 125 10.52 -0.07 14.18
C GLN A 125 11.07 -1.03 13.13
N GLU A 126 10.29 -1.29 12.07
CA GLU A 126 10.67 -2.16 10.95
C GLU A 126 11.41 -1.38 9.87
N PHE A 127 10.84 -0.22 9.47
CA PHE A 127 11.37 0.63 8.40
C PHE A 127 12.08 1.84 9.00
N ASN A 128 13.40 1.79 9.03
CA ASN A 128 14.28 2.81 9.61
C ASN A 128 15.62 2.85 8.88
N THR A 129 16.43 3.84 9.17
CA THR A 129 17.74 4.08 8.51
C THR A 129 18.89 3.22 9.05
N THR A 130 18.67 2.37 10.06
CA THR A 130 19.71 1.48 10.59
C THR A 130 20.17 0.51 9.50
N ALA A 131 21.45 0.51 9.17
CA ALA A 131 22.03 -0.34 8.13
C ALA A 131 21.70 -1.83 8.37
N PRO A 132 21.50 -2.63 7.31
CA PRO A 132 21.38 -4.07 7.43
C PRO A 132 22.66 -4.69 8.05
N SER A 133 22.53 -5.83 8.74
CA SER A 133 23.70 -6.53 9.28
C SER A 133 24.69 -6.92 8.17
N GLN A 134 25.95 -7.04 8.52
CA GLN A 134 26.99 -7.44 7.56
C GLN A 134 26.68 -8.82 6.95
N GLU A 135 26.21 -9.77 7.75
CA GLU A 135 25.81 -11.12 7.27
C GLU A 135 24.71 -11.05 6.22
N TRP A 136 23.71 -10.16 6.42
CA TRP A 136 22.65 -9.96 5.45
C TRP A 136 23.20 -9.35 4.15
N GLN A 137 24.09 -8.38 4.25
CA GLN A 137 24.71 -7.74 3.07
C GLN A 137 25.56 -8.74 2.29
N GLU A 138 26.35 -9.56 2.95
CA GLU A 138 27.16 -10.62 2.34
C GLU A 138 26.27 -11.65 1.63
N ALA A 139 25.17 -12.08 2.29
CA ALA A 139 24.20 -12.99 1.69
C ALA A 139 23.53 -12.38 0.46
N TRP A 140 23.16 -11.09 0.51
CA TRP A 140 22.59 -10.38 -0.61
C TRP A 140 23.55 -10.32 -1.81
N PHE A 141 24.79 -9.90 -1.60
CA PHE A 141 25.77 -9.81 -2.69
C PHE A 141 26.26 -11.18 -3.19
N LYS A 142 26.09 -12.23 -2.41
CA LYS A 142 26.28 -13.60 -2.88
C LYS A 142 25.14 -14.07 -3.77
N GLU A 143 23.89 -13.73 -3.44
CA GLU A 143 22.68 -14.06 -4.23
C GLU A 143 22.58 -13.18 -5.48
N PHE A 144 22.95 -11.88 -5.38
CA PHE A 144 22.84 -10.89 -6.43
C PHE A 144 24.16 -10.13 -6.66
N PRO A 145 25.25 -10.80 -7.10
CA PRO A 145 26.58 -10.19 -7.20
C PRO A 145 26.65 -9.01 -8.18
N GLN A 146 25.75 -8.96 -9.17
CA GLN A 146 25.64 -7.89 -10.15
C GLN A 146 25.16 -6.55 -9.54
N THR A 147 24.66 -6.56 -8.31
CA THR A 147 24.23 -5.35 -7.61
C THR A 147 25.39 -4.68 -6.85
N LYS A 148 26.51 -5.37 -6.69
CA LYS A 148 27.67 -4.84 -5.93
C LYS A 148 28.30 -3.66 -6.66
N ASN A 149 28.58 -2.58 -5.93
CA ASN A 149 29.19 -1.34 -6.46
C ASN A 149 28.35 -0.64 -7.56
N LYS A 150 27.02 -0.83 -7.54
CA LYS A 150 26.09 -0.16 -8.44
C LYS A 150 25.18 0.78 -7.67
N THR A 151 24.73 1.84 -8.32
CA THR A 151 23.58 2.63 -7.86
C THR A 151 22.31 1.83 -8.09
N ILE A 152 21.63 1.45 -7.04
CA ILE A 152 20.48 0.53 -7.07
C ILE A 152 19.18 1.30 -7.27
N LEU A 153 18.54 1.08 -8.42
CA LEU A 153 17.19 1.53 -8.71
C LEU A 153 16.21 0.39 -8.39
N ASN A 154 15.22 0.63 -7.54
CA ASN A 154 14.33 -0.39 -7.03
C ASN A 154 12.87 -0.11 -7.40
N LEU A 155 12.19 -1.07 -8.06
CA LEU A 155 10.76 -1.03 -8.35
C LEU A 155 10.02 -2.14 -7.59
N PRO A 156 9.67 -1.94 -6.30
CA PRO A 156 9.06 -2.98 -5.49
C PRO A 156 7.58 -3.18 -5.80
N GLY A 157 7.15 -4.43 -5.79
CA GLY A 157 5.72 -4.75 -5.90
C GLY A 157 5.42 -6.05 -6.63
N ARG A 158 4.18 -6.49 -6.52
CA ARG A 158 3.72 -7.69 -7.24
C ARG A 158 3.92 -7.53 -8.75
N ILE A 159 4.35 -8.59 -9.42
CA ILE A 159 4.57 -8.58 -10.86
C ILE A 159 3.21 -8.60 -11.58
N THR A 160 2.75 -7.42 -11.94
CA THR A 160 1.46 -7.19 -12.62
C THR A 160 1.57 -6.04 -13.63
N SER A 161 0.80 -6.09 -14.71
CA SER A 161 0.86 -5.13 -15.84
C SER A 161 0.58 -3.67 -15.49
N TRP A 162 0.06 -3.39 -14.29
CA TRP A 162 -0.22 -2.02 -13.88
C TRP A 162 0.86 -1.41 -12.96
N LYS A 163 1.88 -2.20 -12.57
CA LYS A 163 2.96 -1.73 -11.69
C LYS A 163 4.07 -0.95 -12.41
N GLY A 164 3.96 -0.82 -13.75
CA GLY A 164 4.88 0.02 -14.54
C GLY A 164 6.26 -0.59 -14.76
N ILE A 165 6.34 -1.93 -14.75
CA ILE A 165 7.60 -2.66 -14.92
C ILE A 165 8.18 -2.38 -16.32
N GLU A 166 7.33 -2.28 -17.35
CA GLU A 166 7.75 -1.91 -18.70
C GLU A 166 8.39 -0.51 -18.72
N SER A 167 7.80 0.47 -18.03
CA SER A 167 8.39 1.81 -17.91
C SER A 167 9.74 1.79 -17.19
N PHE A 168 9.88 0.90 -16.20
CA PHE A 168 11.15 0.72 -15.49
C PHE A 168 12.21 0.06 -16.38
N ILE A 169 11.84 -0.93 -17.19
CA ILE A 169 12.75 -1.53 -18.18
C ILE A 169 13.14 -0.49 -19.23
N ASP A 170 12.18 0.29 -19.74
CA ASP A 170 12.42 1.34 -20.72
C ASP A 170 13.34 2.44 -20.18
N LEU A 171 13.28 2.73 -18.88
CA LEU A 171 14.16 3.69 -18.22
C LEU A 171 15.65 3.37 -18.46
N PHE A 172 16.03 2.09 -18.43
CA PHE A 172 17.41 1.66 -18.63
C PHE A 172 17.95 1.92 -20.04
N SER A 173 17.08 2.20 -21.02
CA SER A 173 17.52 2.65 -22.36
C SER A 173 18.04 4.09 -22.37
N TYR A 174 17.88 4.84 -21.26
CA TYR A 174 18.32 6.23 -21.09
C TYR A 174 19.41 6.38 -20.03
N LEU A 175 19.84 5.29 -19.39
CA LEU A 175 20.79 5.30 -18.29
C LEU A 175 22.14 4.68 -18.67
N ASP A 176 23.18 5.14 -17.99
CA ASP A 176 24.48 4.45 -18.03
C ASP A 176 24.42 3.15 -17.22
N THR A 177 24.28 2.03 -17.91
CA THR A 177 24.18 0.70 -17.29
C THR A 177 25.49 0.24 -16.61
N SER A 178 26.61 0.93 -16.83
CA SER A 178 27.84 0.68 -16.07
C SER A 178 27.72 1.16 -14.62
N ARG A 179 26.91 2.20 -14.37
CA ARG A 179 26.66 2.82 -13.06
C ARG A 179 25.43 2.24 -12.35
N PHE A 180 24.34 2.01 -13.09
CA PHE A 180 23.03 1.66 -12.51
C PHE A 180 22.71 0.18 -12.62
N HIS A 181 22.03 -0.35 -11.62
CA HIS A 181 21.41 -1.67 -11.63
C HIS A 181 19.96 -1.61 -11.13
N GLY A 182 19.05 -2.22 -11.88
CA GLY A 182 17.62 -2.30 -11.51
C GLY A 182 17.28 -3.55 -10.74
N ILE A 183 16.57 -3.41 -9.64
CA ILE A 183 16.00 -4.55 -8.90
C ILE A 183 14.48 -4.47 -8.85
N ILE A 184 13.81 -5.61 -8.97
CA ILE A 184 12.36 -5.73 -8.96
C ILE A 184 11.96 -6.80 -7.94
N PRO A 185 11.91 -6.46 -6.64
CA PRO A 185 11.45 -7.38 -5.61
C PRO A 185 9.92 -7.48 -5.62
N GLY A 186 9.40 -8.70 -5.73
CA GLY A 186 7.98 -8.95 -5.66
C GLY A 186 7.57 -10.32 -6.18
N PRO A 187 6.45 -10.87 -5.67
CA PRO A 187 5.97 -12.19 -6.09
C PRO A 187 5.35 -12.15 -7.48
N VAL A 188 5.55 -13.25 -8.20
CA VAL A 188 4.83 -13.59 -9.44
C VAL A 188 3.68 -14.52 -9.07
N ALA A 189 2.43 -14.09 -9.25
CA ALA A 189 1.28 -14.96 -9.07
C ALA A 189 1.20 -15.98 -10.23
N ASP A 190 0.67 -17.18 -9.96
CA ASP A 190 0.62 -18.26 -10.96
C ASP A 190 -0.08 -17.84 -12.26
N ASN A 191 -1.18 -17.11 -12.17
CA ASN A 191 -1.90 -16.57 -13.32
C ASN A 191 -1.19 -15.40 -14.02
N LYS A 192 0.03 -15.03 -13.62
CA LYS A 192 0.86 -13.96 -14.19
C LYS A 192 2.17 -14.47 -14.80
N ARG A 193 2.40 -15.77 -14.87
CA ARG A 193 3.62 -16.34 -15.45
C ARG A 193 3.84 -15.94 -16.91
N ASN A 194 2.81 -15.89 -17.74
CA ASN A 194 2.93 -15.42 -19.13
C ASN A 194 3.38 -13.95 -19.22
N TYR A 195 2.84 -13.10 -18.35
CA TYR A 195 3.26 -11.70 -18.26
C TYR A 195 4.71 -11.59 -17.79
N PHE A 196 5.10 -12.35 -16.77
CA PHE A 196 6.49 -12.41 -16.31
C PHE A 196 7.46 -12.86 -17.42
N ASN A 197 7.09 -13.88 -18.19
CA ASN A 197 7.88 -14.36 -19.34
C ASN A 197 8.01 -13.30 -20.43
N SER A 198 6.95 -12.50 -20.69
CA SER A 198 7.01 -11.38 -21.63
C SER A 198 7.96 -10.27 -21.18
N LEU A 199 8.04 -9.98 -19.88
CA LEU A 199 9.00 -9.02 -19.32
C LEU A 199 10.46 -9.52 -19.49
N ASN A 200 10.71 -10.80 -19.21
CA ASN A 200 12.05 -11.39 -19.43
C ASN A 200 12.45 -11.36 -20.92
N LYS A 201 11.48 -11.57 -21.84
CA LYS A 201 11.74 -11.41 -23.28
C LYS A 201 12.10 -9.96 -23.62
N LEU A 202 11.36 -9.00 -23.08
CA LEU A 202 11.63 -7.56 -23.30
C LEU A 202 13.03 -7.17 -22.79
N ILE A 203 13.43 -7.63 -21.59
CA ILE A 203 14.75 -7.40 -21.01
C ILE A 203 15.84 -7.94 -21.93
N ARG A 204 15.69 -9.17 -22.46
CA ARG A 204 16.64 -9.76 -23.40
C ARG A 204 16.70 -8.99 -24.72
N GLN A 205 15.55 -8.59 -25.29
CA GLN A 205 15.47 -7.81 -26.52
C GLN A 205 16.16 -6.45 -26.43
N LYS A 206 16.19 -5.87 -25.21
CA LYS A 206 16.86 -4.60 -24.92
C LYS A 206 18.32 -4.77 -24.44
N HIS A 207 18.85 -5.99 -24.41
CA HIS A 207 20.20 -6.31 -23.91
C HIS A 207 20.42 -5.89 -22.44
N LEU A 208 19.38 -5.97 -21.60
CA LEU A 208 19.40 -5.53 -20.19
C LEU A 208 19.46 -6.70 -19.18
N SER A 209 19.79 -7.92 -19.63
CA SER A 209 19.80 -9.13 -18.77
C SER A 209 20.76 -9.02 -17.57
N GLU A 210 21.88 -8.33 -17.76
CA GLU A 210 22.90 -8.11 -16.72
C GLU A 210 22.63 -6.84 -15.87
N HIS A 211 21.59 -6.08 -16.20
CA HIS A 211 21.33 -4.76 -15.62
C HIS A 211 20.01 -4.66 -14.86
N ILE A 212 19.12 -5.66 -15.00
CA ILE A 212 17.84 -5.72 -14.31
C ILE A 212 17.62 -7.11 -13.72
N THR A 213 17.34 -7.17 -12.43
CA THR A 213 17.17 -8.43 -11.67
C THR A 213 15.78 -8.50 -11.01
N PHE A 214 15.04 -9.59 -11.26
CA PHE A 214 13.87 -9.94 -10.47
C PHE A 214 14.30 -10.69 -9.21
N CYS A 215 14.08 -10.10 -8.03
CA CYS A 215 14.54 -10.64 -6.75
C CYS A 215 13.52 -11.58 -6.08
N GLY A 216 12.40 -11.89 -6.73
CA GLY A 216 11.34 -12.72 -6.14
C GLY A 216 10.62 -12.05 -4.97
N ALA A 217 9.83 -12.84 -4.23
CA ALA A 217 9.15 -12.35 -3.03
C ALA A 217 10.14 -12.19 -1.88
N ARG A 218 10.17 -11.01 -1.25
CA ARG A 218 11.09 -10.70 -0.14
C ARG A 218 10.29 -10.47 1.16
N SER A 219 10.64 -11.19 2.21
CA SER A 219 10.13 -10.93 3.57
C SER A 219 10.98 -9.90 4.32
N ASP A 220 12.19 -9.65 3.85
CA ASP A 220 13.21 -8.73 4.35
C ASP A 220 13.25 -7.42 3.56
N ILE A 221 12.09 -6.97 3.05
CA ILE A 221 11.97 -5.83 2.14
C ILE A 221 12.54 -4.53 2.73
N ALA A 222 12.49 -4.36 4.05
CA ALA A 222 13.10 -3.21 4.72
C ALA A 222 14.62 -3.13 4.46
N ASN A 223 15.32 -4.26 4.52
CA ASN A 223 16.75 -4.31 4.22
C ASN A 223 17.02 -4.05 2.73
N VAL A 224 16.13 -4.52 1.84
CA VAL A 224 16.23 -4.21 0.40
C VAL A 224 16.07 -2.72 0.13
N TYR A 225 15.18 -2.03 0.86
CA TYR A 225 15.08 -0.57 0.75
C TYR A 225 16.37 0.11 1.24
N LYS A 226 16.94 -0.32 2.35
CA LYS A 226 18.16 0.29 2.94
C LYS A 226 19.39 0.22 2.03
N ILE A 227 19.44 -0.73 1.10
CA ILE A 227 20.52 -0.82 0.09
C ILE A 227 20.11 -0.21 -1.25
N SER A 228 18.91 0.34 -1.36
CA SER A 228 18.42 0.95 -2.61
C SER A 228 18.67 2.45 -2.58
N ASP A 229 19.34 2.98 -3.59
CA ASP A 229 19.58 4.42 -3.71
C ASP A 229 18.29 5.16 -4.09
N VAL A 230 17.50 4.60 -5.02
CA VAL A 230 16.23 5.18 -5.45
C VAL A 230 15.14 4.11 -5.51
N VAL A 231 14.04 4.32 -4.81
CA VAL A 231 12.85 3.47 -4.88
C VAL A 231 11.76 4.16 -5.69
N MET A 232 11.20 3.45 -6.65
CA MET A 232 10.26 4.02 -7.61
C MET A 232 8.86 3.41 -7.50
N ASN A 233 7.83 4.23 -7.75
CA ASN A 233 6.48 3.76 -8.02
C ASN A 233 6.01 4.28 -9.37
N LEU A 234 6.02 3.39 -10.37
CA LEU A 234 5.71 3.72 -11.76
C LEU A 234 4.37 3.15 -12.21
N SER A 235 3.43 2.95 -11.28
CA SER A 235 2.14 2.34 -11.56
C SER A 235 1.39 3.06 -12.69
N SER A 236 0.91 2.29 -13.69
CA SER A 236 0.17 2.80 -14.85
C SER A 236 -1.25 3.25 -14.51
N LYS A 237 -1.76 2.88 -13.33
CA LYS A 237 -3.03 3.37 -12.76
C LYS A 237 -2.74 4.18 -11.49
N PRO A 238 -3.53 5.22 -11.19
CA PRO A 238 -3.38 5.94 -9.94
C PRO A 238 -3.47 4.98 -8.76
N GLU A 239 -2.45 4.95 -7.92
CA GLU A 239 -2.51 4.18 -6.68
C GLU A 239 -3.28 4.95 -5.61
N PRO A 240 -4.00 4.24 -4.75
CA PRO A 240 -4.71 4.88 -3.65
C PRO A 240 -3.80 5.59 -2.65
N PHE A 241 -2.56 5.09 -2.45
CA PHE A 241 -1.62 5.69 -1.50
C PHE A 241 -0.14 5.52 -1.89
N GLY A 242 0.33 4.29 -2.20
CA GLY A 242 1.74 4.03 -2.52
C GLY A 242 2.60 3.78 -1.27
N ARG A 243 2.25 2.77 -0.48
CA ARG A 243 2.98 2.40 0.76
C ARG A 243 4.49 2.22 0.56
N THR A 244 4.90 1.67 -0.57
CA THR A 244 6.32 1.44 -0.90
C THR A 244 7.16 2.70 -0.85
N ILE A 245 6.56 3.86 -1.13
CA ILE A 245 7.23 5.17 -1.10
C ILE A 245 7.56 5.57 0.33
N ILE A 246 6.59 5.52 1.24
CA ILE A 246 6.83 5.91 2.63
C ILE A 246 7.72 4.90 3.37
N GLU A 247 7.61 3.60 3.05
CA GLU A 247 8.45 2.53 3.60
C GLU A 247 9.91 2.71 3.17
N ALA A 248 10.15 3.00 1.89
CA ALA A 248 11.47 3.25 1.35
C ALA A 248 12.11 4.54 1.90
N ALA A 249 11.33 5.62 1.96
CA ALA A 249 11.81 6.88 2.53
C ALA A 249 12.16 6.75 4.01
N ALA A 250 11.38 6.00 4.79
CA ALA A 250 11.70 5.68 6.18
C ALA A 250 13.01 4.87 6.34
N CYS A 251 13.40 4.14 5.29
CA CYS A 251 14.68 3.42 5.21
C CYS A 251 15.83 4.27 4.67
N GLY A 252 15.62 5.56 4.36
CA GLY A 252 16.65 6.45 3.85
C GLY A 252 16.83 6.39 2.33
N SER A 253 15.99 5.66 1.58
CA SER A 253 16.08 5.66 0.13
C SER A 253 15.46 6.94 -0.46
N HIS A 254 16.05 7.49 -1.50
CA HIS A 254 15.36 8.47 -2.34
C HIS A 254 14.11 7.85 -2.97
N VAL A 255 13.09 8.66 -3.21
CA VAL A 255 11.83 8.18 -3.78
C VAL A 255 11.45 8.94 -5.03
N MET A 256 11.00 8.20 -6.06
CA MET A 256 10.54 8.77 -7.32
C MET A 256 9.26 8.10 -7.79
N GLY A 257 8.47 8.81 -8.59
CA GLY A 257 7.26 8.22 -9.16
C GLY A 257 6.47 9.18 -10.04
N TRP A 258 5.38 8.66 -10.57
CA TRP A 258 4.49 9.46 -11.41
C TRP A 258 3.68 10.47 -10.59
N ASP A 259 3.57 11.70 -11.09
CA ASP A 259 2.77 12.79 -10.53
C ASP A 259 1.27 12.50 -10.66
N ARG A 260 0.78 11.47 -9.91
CA ARG A 260 -0.62 11.06 -9.90
C ARG A 260 -0.99 10.16 -8.72
N GLY A 261 -2.26 10.22 -8.32
CA GLY A 261 -2.78 9.39 -7.23
C GLY A 261 -2.14 9.67 -5.88
N GLY A 262 -2.29 8.76 -4.93
CA GLY A 262 -1.71 8.89 -3.59
C GLY A 262 -0.17 8.83 -3.56
N VAL A 263 0.46 8.29 -4.61
CA VAL A 263 1.92 8.34 -4.79
C VAL A 263 2.43 9.78 -4.89
N LYS A 264 1.71 10.63 -5.66
CA LYS A 264 2.01 12.07 -5.73
C LYS A 264 2.01 12.72 -4.35
N GLU A 265 1.01 12.40 -3.52
CA GLU A 265 0.88 12.98 -2.18
C GLU A 265 2.09 12.63 -1.29
N SER A 266 2.45 11.34 -1.28
CA SER A 266 3.56 10.84 -0.48
C SER A 266 4.91 11.42 -0.94
N ILE A 267 5.20 11.39 -2.25
CA ILE A 267 6.46 11.93 -2.78
C ILE A 267 6.54 13.45 -2.58
N ASN A 268 5.44 14.18 -2.83
CA ASN A 268 5.42 15.63 -2.64
C ASN A 268 5.72 16.05 -1.19
N ALA A 269 5.28 15.26 -0.23
CA ALA A 269 5.52 15.52 1.19
C ALA A 269 6.94 15.13 1.64
N ILE A 270 7.64 14.23 0.94
CA ILE A 270 8.97 13.73 1.28
C ILE A 270 10.04 14.49 0.49
N ASN A 271 9.97 14.40 -0.84
CA ASN A 271 10.90 15.07 -1.76
C ASN A 271 10.21 15.33 -3.12
N PRO A 272 9.65 16.52 -3.36
CA PRO A 272 8.90 16.82 -4.59
C PRO A 272 9.76 16.75 -5.87
N VAL A 273 11.10 16.80 -5.77
CA VAL A 273 12.00 16.62 -6.92
C VAL A 273 11.77 15.23 -7.57
N GLY A 274 11.40 14.20 -6.80
CA GLY A 274 11.13 12.85 -7.28
C GLY A 274 9.87 12.70 -8.15
N LEU A 275 9.01 13.71 -8.26
CA LEU A 275 7.79 13.66 -9.06
C LEU A 275 8.07 13.88 -10.55
N VAL A 276 7.53 13.00 -11.39
CA VAL A 276 7.62 13.08 -12.84
C VAL A 276 6.24 12.91 -13.48
N LYS A 277 5.96 13.71 -14.52
CA LYS A 277 4.72 13.57 -15.29
C LYS A 277 4.57 12.16 -15.84
N TYR A 278 3.39 11.57 -15.65
CA TYR A 278 3.09 10.20 -16.09
C TYR A 278 3.54 9.91 -17.53
N GLY A 279 4.22 8.78 -17.71
CA GLY A 279 4.67 8.26 -18.99
C GLY A 279 5.91 8.96 -19.59
N LYS A 280 6.49 9.96 -18.91
CA LYS A 280 7.70 10.66 -19.39
C LYS A 280 8.96 9.98 -18.86
N VAL A 281 9.28 8.80 -19.41
CA VAL A 281 10.43 7.98 -19.00
C VAL A 281 11.76 8.70 -19.23
N ASP A 282 11.89 9.44 -20.33
CA ASP A 282 13.04 10.29 -20.63
C ASP A 282 13.30 11.34 -19.53
N ARG A 283 12.22 11.94 -19.00
CA ARG A 283 12.32 12.89 -17.90
C ARG A 283 12.63 12.21 -16.57
N LEU A 284 12.12 10.98 -16.38
CA LEU A 284 12.44 10.17 -15.21
C LEU A 284 13.95 9.94 -15.14
N ALA A 285 14.57 9.52 -16.26
CA ALA A 285 16.02 9.32 -16.35
C ALA A 285 16.81 10.59 -15.99
N LYS A 286 16.46 11.74 -16.59
CA LYS A 286 17.13 13.02 -16.35
C LYS A 286 17.03 13.51 -14.90
N LYS A 287 15.98 13.08 -14.17
CA LYS A 287 15.78 13.48 -12.78
C LYS A 287 16.51 12.59 -11.76
N ILE A 288 16.95 11.40 -12.12
CA ILE A 288 17.64 10.50 -11.19
C ILE A 288 18.86 11.19 -10.56
N ASP A 289 19.74 11.79 -11.37
CA ASP A 289 20.92 12.48 -10.84
C ASP A 289 20.57 13.71 -10.00
N GLN A 290 19.49 14.42 -10.34
CA GLN A 290 18.99 15.54 -9.53
C GLN A 290 18.50 15.05 -8.16
N VAL A 291 17.79 13.92 -8.11
CA VAL A 291 17.31 13.32 -6.87
C VAL A 291 18.48 12.81 -6.03
N LEU A 292 19.44 12.12 -6.65
CA LEU A 292 20.64 11.62 -5.97
C LEU A 292 21.56 12.74 -5.45
N ALA A 293 21.48 13.94 -6.02
CA ALA A 293 22.21 15.12 -5.54
C ALA A 293 21.54 15.78 -4.31
N THR A 294 20.30 15.41 -3.96
CA THR A 294 19.66 15.86 -2.71
C THR A 294 20.11 14.98 -1.54
N SER A 295 19.93 15.44 -0.31
CA SER A 295 20.10 14.56 0.84
C SER A 295 19.03 13.49 0.87
N PRO A 296 19.37 12.21 1.19
CA PRO A 296 18.37 11.19 1.39
C PRO A 296 17.46 11.56 2.57
N PRO A 297 16.20 11.09 2.59
CA PRO A 297 15.30 11.38 3.70
C PRO A 297 15.82 10.74 4.99
N GLU A 298 15.98 11.55 6.04
CA GLU A 298 16.35 11.05 7.37
C GLU A 298 15.15 10.50 8.14
N SER A 299 13.95 10.99 7.82
CA SER A 299 12.68 10.58 8.40
C SER A 299 11.53 10.81 7.41
N ILE A 300 10.37 10.30 7.74
CA ILE A 300 9.12 10.59 7.01
C ILE A 300 8.25 11.56 7.82
N PRO A 301 7.38 12.37 7.17
CA PRO A 301 6.41 13.19 7.85
C PRO A 301 5.53 12.40 8.83
N ASP A 302 5.24 12.97 10.01
CA ASP A 302 4.50 12.32 11.10
C ASP A 302 3.16 11.74 10.66
N GLN A 303 2.48 12.42 9.74
CA GLN A 303 1.21 11.96 9.17
C GLN A 303 1.28 10.58 8.50
N PHE A 304 2.47 10.10 8.16
CA PHE A 304 2.72 8.79 7.55
C PHE A 304 3.25 7.76 8.55
N THR A 305 3.28 8.05 9.83
CA THR A 305 3.69 7.10 10.85
C THR A 305 2.54 6.20 11.27
N LYS A 306 2.87 5.00 11.74
CA LYS A 306 1.89 4.06 12.31
C LYS A 306 1.20 4.64 13.54
N GLU A 307 1.93 5.40 14.34
CA GLU A 307 1.41 6.05 15.54
C GLU A 307 0.35 7.08 15.19
N CYS A 308 0.63 7.97 14.24
CA CYS A 308 -0.35 8.96 13.77
C CYS A 308 -1.61 8.29 13.19
N LEU A 309 -1.45 7.25 12.36
CA LEU A 309 -2.57 6.46 11.84
C LEU A 309 -3.46 5.89 12.96
N VAL A 310 -2.85 5.31 14.01
CA VAL A 310 -3.58 4.70 15.12
C VAL A 310 -4.30 5.76 15.92
N ASN A 311 -3.61 6.83 16.33
CA ASN A 311 -4.18 7.91 17.13
C ASN A 311 -5.32 8.62 16.40
N ALA A 312 -5.14 8.96 15.11
CA ALA A 312 -6.20 9.55 14.31
C ALA A 312 -7.42 8.62 14.15
N THR A 313 -7.20 7.30 14.04
CA THR A 313 -8.31 6.33 13.98
C THR A 313 -9.06 6.27 15.31
N ILE A 314 -8.35 6.28 16.45
CA ILE A 314 -8.96 6.31 17.79
C ILE A 314 -9.78 7.59 17.97
N ASN A 315 -9.28 8.73 17.53
CA ASN A 315 -9.99 10.01 17.60
C ASN A 315 -11.32 9.96 16.82
N VAL A 316 -11.35 9.32 15.63
CA VAL A 316 -12.62 9.10 14.90
C VAL A 316 -13.56 8.21 15.68
N TYR A 317 -13.07 7.18 16.38
CA TYR A 317 -13.92 6.33 17.25
C TYR A 317 -14.52 7.14 18.40
N GLN A 318 -13.72 7.94 19.09
CA GLN A 318 -14.19 8.80 20.19
C GLN A 318 -15.20 9.83 19.72
N LEU A 319 -14.94 10.48 18.59
CA LEU A 319 -15.87 11.41 17.96
C LEU A 319 -17.20 10.74 17.61
N ALA A 320 -17.17 9.55 17.05
CA ALA A 320 -18.37 8.81 16.68
C ALA A 320 -19.22 8.43 17.93
N ILE A 321 -18.58 8.01 19.01
CA ILE A 321 -19.25 7.72 20.29
C ILE A 321 -19.88 8.98 20.86
N SER A 322 -19.14 10.12 20.89
CA SER A 322 -19.66 11.38 21.44
C SER A 322 -20.84 11.96 20.66
N LYS A 323 -20.94 11.69 19.35
CA LYS A 323 -22.09 12.09 18.51
C LYS A 323 -23.33 11.21 18.76
N ALA A 324 -23.16 10.00 19.27
CA ALA A 324 -24.24 9.04 19.50
C ALA A 324 -24.79 9.05 20.95
N SER A 325 -24.06 9.68 21.88
CA SER A 325 -24.46 9.95 23.26
C SER A 325 -25.31 11.19 23.33
#